data_6b991eb599d61c6fa52500c725b5d7a3
#
_entry.id   6b991eb599d61c6fa52500c725b5d7a3
#
_cell.length_a   1.000
_cell.length_b   1.000
_cell.length_c   1.000
_cell.angle_alpha   90.00
_cell.angle_beta   90.00
_cell.angle_gamma   90.00
#
_symmetry.space_group_name_H-M   'P 1'
#
loop_
_entity.id
_entity.type
_entity.pdbx_description
1 polymer ?
#
loop_
_entity_poly.entity_id
_entity_poly.type
_entity_poly.pdbx_seq_one_letter_code
_entity_poly.pdbx_strand_id
1 'polypeptide(L)'
;ITARTIGSFVLPYFKVCEKNGDAHFFDPSQISDGTLRILGILLALYHTPHPSLMVVEEPEQPVNPALLALLSDACNEASERTQLLITSHSPYLVDLFDPEKIRVVTMQNGETRVAPIRRSQREAVKEHLLSLEQIMSSEGLLPEDA
;
A
#
# COMPACT_ATOMS: atom_id res chain seq x y z
N ILE A 1 -4.98 2.45 20.86
CA ILE A 1 -5.07 0.98 20.97
C ILE A 1 -4.54 0.61 22.34
N THR A 2 -5.23 -0.27 23.05
CA THR A 2 -4.80 -0.84 24.33
C THR A 2 -4.74 -2.37 24.18
N ALA A 3 -3.96 -3.01 25.04
CA ALA A 3 -3.91 -4.48 25.09
C ALA A 3 -4.71 -4.99 26.29
N ARG A 4 -5.45 -6.07 26.09
CA ARG A 4 -6.16 -6.79 27.17
C ARG A 4 -5.70 -8.24 27.21
N THR A 5 -5.34 -8.72 28.39
CA THR A 5 -4.95 -10.11 28.58
C THR A 5 -6.19 -10.93 28.94
N ILE A 6 -6.43 -12.02 28.21
CA ILE A 6 -7.47 -12.99 28.47
C ILE A 6 -6.81 -14.37 28.52
N GLY A 7 -6.63 -14.90 29.72
CA GLY A 7 -5.82 -16.11 29.94
C GLY A 7 -4.36 -15.90 29.54
N SER A 8 -3.84 -16.72 28.62
CA SER A 8 -2.50 -16.60 28.03
C SER A 8 -2.44 -15.74 26.74
N PHE A 9 -3.57 -15.19 26.30
CA PHE A 9 -3.65 -14.40 25.07
C PHE A 9 -3.64 -12.90 25.39
N VAL A 10 -2.91 -12.14 24.57
CA VAL A 10 -2.93 -10.67 24.57
C VAL A 10 -3.64 -10.23 23.32
N LEU A 11 -4.78 -9.58 23.47
CA LEU A 11 -5.60 -9.09 22.36
C LEU A 11 -5.54 -7.57 22.29
N PRO A 12 -5.44 -6.99 21.08
CA PRO A 12 -5.58 -5.56 20.92
C PRO A 12 -7.02 -5.14 21.21
N TYR A 13 -7.19 -4.00 21.85
CA TYR A 13 -8.49 -3.37 22.11
C TYR A 13 -8.48 -1.97 21.50
N PHE A 14 -9.53 -1.64 20.76
CA PHE A 14 -9.63 -0.36 20.08
C PHE A 14 -10.49 0.58 20.90
N LYS A 15 -9.89 1.70 21.33
CA LYS A 15 -10.59 2.77 22.02
C LYS A 15 -10.80 3.91 21.06
N VAL A 16 -12.05 4.26 20.78
CA VAL A 16 -12.44 5.44 20.02
C VAL A 16 -12.98 6.47 21.02
N CYS A 17 -12.37 7.65 21.03
CA CYS A 17 -12.82 8.77 21.86
C CYS A 17 -13.63 9.72 20.99
N GLU A 18 -14.84 10.03 21.42
CA GLU A 18 -15.67 11.05 20.80
C GLU A 18 -15.28 12.47 21.27
N LYS A 19 -15.70 13.48 20.50
CA LYS A 19 -15.42 14.89 20.84
C LYS A 19 -16.06 15.36 22.16
N ASN A 20 -17.14 14.66 22.60
CA ASN A 20 -17.83 14.91 23.88
C ASN A 20 -17.11 14.30 25.09
N GLY A 21 -16.02 13.54 24.87
CA GLY A 21 -15.24 12.87 25.93
C GLY A 21 -15.64 11.42 26.17
N ASP A 22 -16.71 10.93 25.55
CA ASP A 22 -17.11 9.53 25.64
C ASP A 22 -16.11 8.62 24.93
N ALA A 23 -15.95 7.41 25.44
CA ALA A 23 -15.03 6.44 24.89
C ALA A 23 -15.75 5.12 24.65
N HIS A 24 -15.69 4.65 23.40
CA HIS A 24 -16.20 3.35 23.00
C HIS A 24 -15.04 2.37 22.82
N PHE A 25 -15.22 1.15 23.27
CA PHE A 25 -14.23 0.08 23.14
C PHE A 25 -14.77 -0.98 22.18
N PHE A 26 -13.92 -1.36 21.24
CA PHE A 26 -14.24 -2.36 20.22
C PHE A 26 -13.27 -3.53 20.31
N ASP A 27 -13.81 -4.73 20.23
CA ASP A 27 -13.05 -5.96 20.01
C ASP A 27 -12.50 -5.99 18.57
N PRO A 28 -11.39 -6.71 18.30
CA PRO A 28 -10.87 -6.89 16.93
C PRO A 28 -11.93 -7.42 15.97
N SER A 29 -12.85 -8.28 16.43
CA SER A 29 -13.95 -8.83 15.63
C SER A 29 -14.98 -7.79 15.16
N GLN A 30 -14.98 -6.62 15.77
CA GLN A 30 -15.87 -5.49 15.42
C GLN A 30 -15.18 -4.48 14.49
N ILE A 31 -13.91 -4.69 14.19
CA ILE A 31 -13.12 -3.84 13.32
C ILE A 31 -13.08 -4.48 11.92
N SER A 32 -13.21 -3.66 10.88
CA SER A 32 -13.13 -4.18 9.50
C SER A 32 -11.76 -4.78 9.18
N ASP A 33 -11.73 -5.82 8.36
CA ASP A 33 -10.49 -6.46 7.92
C ASP A 33 -9.54 -5.46 7.26
N GLY A 34 -10.07 -4.53 6.46
CA GLY A 34 -9.28 -3.47 5.85
C GLY A 34 -8.61 -2.55 6.86
N THR A 35 -9.32 -2.18 7.94
CA THR A 35 -8.75 -1.37 9.03
C THR A 35 -7.64 -2.14 9.77
N LEU A 36 -7.86 -3.43 10.06
CA LEU A 36 -6.85 -4.28 10.70
C LEU A 36 -5.63 -4.46 9.81
N ARG A 37 -5.84 -4.62 8.50
CA ARG A 37 -4.76 -4.75 7.52
C ARG A 37 -3.89 -3.49 7.45
N ILE A 38 -4.50 -2.32 7.28
CA ILE A 38 -3.77 -1.04 7.29
C ILE A 38 -3.01 -0.85 8.60
N LEU A 39 -3.64 -1.13 9.73
CA LEU A 39 -2.97 -1.06 11.02
C LEU A 39 -1.74 -1.98 11.07
N GLY A 40 -1.87 -3.23 10.61
CA GLY A 40 -0.75 -4.18 10.55
C GLY A 40 0.40 -3.67 9.68
N ILE A 41 0.08 -3.13 8.49
CA ILE A 41 1.09 -2.55 7.59
C ILE A 41 1.77 -1.34 8.25
N LEU A 42 1.01 -0.41 8.82
CA LEU A 42 1.57 0.76 9.51
C LEU A 42 2.46 0.36 10.69
N LEU A 43 2.04 -0.62 11.49
CA LEU A 43 2.87 -1.15 12.60
C LEU A 43 4.18 -1.74 12.07
N ALA A 44 4.16 -2.45 10.95
CA ALA A 44 5.36 -2.98 10.33
C ALA A 44 6.28 -1.88 9.77
N LEU A 45 5.70 -0.86 9.11
CA LEU A 45 6.44 0.28 8.55
C LEU A 45 7.13 1.12 9.64
N TYR A 46 6.49 1.29 10.81
CA TYR A 46 7.02 2.09 11.93
C TYR A 46 7.72 1.25 13.02
N HIS A 47 7.86 -0.07 12.82
CA HIS A 47 8.57 -0.93 13.76
C HIS A 47 10.07 -0.60 13.81
N THR A 48 10.65 -0.68 15.02
CA THR A 48 12.09 -0.50 15.24
C THR A 48 12.69 -1.76 15.92
N PRO A 49 13.88 -2.24 15.49
CA PRO A 49 14.71 -1.71 14.40
C PRO A 49 14.10 -1.91 13.03
N HIS A 50 14.39 -1.00 12.09
CA HIS A 50 13.87 -1.08 10.73
C HIS A 50 14.51 -2.24 9.97
N PRO A 51 13.74 -3.07 9.23
CA PRO A 51 14.30 -4.08 8.34
C PRO A 51 14.99 -3.40 7.14
N SER A 52 15.98 -4.06 6.55
CA SER A 52 16.62 -3.58 5.33
C SER A 52 15.71 -3.67 4.09
N LEU A 53 14.82 -4.66 4.08
CA LEU A 53 13.84 -4.90 3.02
C LEU A 53 12.50 -5.28 3.64
N MET A 54 11.42 -4.71 3.10
CA MET A 54 10.04 -5.10 3.40
C MET A 54 9.28 -5.32 2.11
N VAL A 55 8.51 -6.40 2.05
CA VAL A 55 7.64 -6.73 0.92
C VAL A 55 6.20 -6.67 1.40
N VAL A 56 5.34 -5.94 0.66
CA VAL A 56 3.91 -5.82 0.93
C VAL A 56 3.14 -6.19 -0.32
N GLU A 57 2.38 -7.27 -0.24
CA GLU A 57 1.57 -7.76 -1.36
C GLU A 57 0.15 -7.20 -1.30
N GLU A 58 -0.29 -6.58 -2.39
CA GLU A 58 -1.65 -6.09 -2.61
C GLU A 58 -2.25 -5.37 -1.38
N PRO A 59 -1.61 -4.30 -0.88
CA PRO A 59 -2.04 -3.63 0.35
C PRO A 59 -3.44 -3.01 0.25
N GLU A 60 -3.94 -2.82 -0.95
CA GLU A 60 -5.27 -2.28 -1.24
C GLU A 60 -6.43 -3.23 -0.92
N GLN A 61 -6.17 -4.52 -0.74
CA GLN A 61 -7.23 -5.51 -0.48
C GLN A 61 -7.41 -5.75 1.03
N PRO A 62 -8.59 -5.72 1.59
CA PRO A 62 -9.89 -5.11 1.19
C PRO A 62 -10.05 -3.68 1.76
N VAL A 63 -9.12 -2.79 1.46
CA VAL A 63 -8.99 -1.45 2.04
C VAL A 63 -9.90 -0.44 1.34
N ASN A 64 -10.50 0.47 2.12
CA ASN A 64 -11.24 1.60 1.55
C ASN A 64 -10.27 2.51 0.76
N PRO A 65 -10.57 2.86 -0.50
CA PRO A 65 -9.72 3.72 -1.34
C PRO A 65 -9.27 5.02 -0.65
N ALA A 66 -10.11 5.62 0.19
CA ALA A 66 -9.75 6.84 0.93
C ALA A 66 -8.54 6.66 1.89
N LEU A 67 -8.24 5.44 2.31
CA LEU A 67 -7.08 5.14 3.16
C LEU A 67 -5.80 4.85 2.36
N LEU A 68 -5.90 4.63 1.05
CA LEU A 68 -4.74 4.30 0.22
C LEU A 68 -3.79 5.48 0.06
N ALA A 69 -4.30 6.72 0.05
CA ALA A 69 -3.45 7.91 0.05
C ALA A 69 -2.59 7.97 1.33
N LEU A 70 -3.22 7.75 2.50
CA LEU A 70 -2.49 7.68 3.77
C LEU A 70 -1.44 6.57 3.77
N LEU A 71 -1.76 5.42 3.19
CA LEU A 71 -0.83 4.31 3.08
C LEU A 71 0.35 4.65 2.17
N SER A 72 0.11 5.29 1.02
CA SER A 72 1.18 5.69 0.11
C SER A 72 2.13 6.70 0.75
N ASP A 73 1.61 7.66 1.51
CA ASP A 73 2.41 8.61 2.27
C ASP A 73 3.30 7.91 3.31
N ALA A 74 2.74 6.97 4.08
CA ALA A 74 3.48 6.18 5.05
C ALA A 74 4.56 5.30 4.38
N CYS A 75 4.26 4.72 3.21
CA CYS A 75 5.25 3.96 2.43
C CYS A 75 6.38 4.85 1.90
N ASN A 76 6.07 6.04 1.39
CA ASN A 76 7.08 6.98 0.93
C ASN A 76 8.00 7.41 2.08
N GLU A 77 7.46 7.74 3.24
CA GLU A 77 8.23 8.07 4.44
C GLU A 77 9.12 6.88 4.88
N ALA A 78 8.56 5.66 4.95
CA ALA A 78 9.32 4.48 5.33
C ALA A 78 10.42 4.13 4.32
N SER A 79 10.25 4.46 3.04
CA SER A 79 11.23 4.19 1.99
C SER A 79 12.56 4.94 2.14
N GLU A 80 12.60 5.97 3.00
CA GLU A 80 13.84 6.69 3.33
C GLU A 80 14.80 5.86 4.19
N ARG A 81 14.27 4.83 4.88
CA ARG A 81 15.03 4.02 5.85
C ARG A 81 14.95 2.51 5.61
N THR A 82 14.05 2.07 4.74
CA THR A 82 13.81 0.66 4.43
C THR A 82 13.55 0.52 2.93
N GLN A 83 14.16 -0.45 2.27
CA GLN A 83 13.77 -0.77 0.90
C GLN A 83 12.39 -1.40 0.91
N LEU A 84 11.42 -0.78 0.21
CA LEU A 84 10.06 -1.30 0.07
C LEU A 84 9.84 -1.90 -1.31
N LEU A 85 9.24 -3.08 -1.35
CA LEU A 85 8.69 -3.69 -2.54
C LEU A 85 7.19 -3.88 -2.33
N ILE A 86 6.38 -3.24 -3.19
CA ILE A 86 4.93 -3.30 -3.09
C ILE A 86 4.39 -3.90 -4.40
N THR A 87 3.54 -4.91 -4.31
CA THR A 87 2.80 -5.41 -5.48
C THR A 87 1.38 -4.90 -5.47
N SER A 88 0.83 -4.57 -6.63
CA SER A 88 -0.54 -4.08 -6.76
C SER A 88 -1.11 -4.35 -8.14
N HIS A 89 -2.41 -4.59 -8.18
CA HIS A 89 -3.24 -4.59 -9.37
C HIS A 89 -4.25 -3.43 -9.40
N SER A 90 -4.19 -2.52 -8.42
CA SER A 90 -5.09 -1.38 -8.31
C SER A 90 -4.57 -0.19 -9.10
N PRO A 91 -5.27 0.25 -10.16
CA PRO A 91 -4.90 1.47 -10.88
C PRO A 91 -4.83 2.69 -9.96
N TYR A 92 -5.76 2.78 -9.00
CA TYR A 92 -5.81 3.87 -8.04
C TYR A 92 -4.58 3.89 -7.12
N LEU A 93 -4.14 2.73 -6.60
CA LEU A 93 -2.95 2.70 -5.75
C LEU A 93 -1.68 3.02 -6.54
N VAL A 94 -1.57 2.48 -7.76
CA VAL A 94 -0.42 2.71 -8.64
C VAL A 94 -0.27 4.20 -8.97
N ASP A 95 -1.39 4.92 -9.18
CA ASP A 95 -1.39 6.36 -9.49
C ASP A 95 -0.86 7.26 -8.35
N LEU A 96 -0.81 6.72 -7.12
CA LEU A 96 -0.27 7.44 -5.95
C LEU A 96 1.27 7.41 -5.86
N PHE A 97 1.95 6.70 -6.75
CA PHE A 97 3.40 6.56 -6.74
C PHE A 97 4.06 7.19 -7.97
N ASP A 98 5.31 7.60 -7.81
CA ASP A 98 6.13 8.12 -8.90
C ASP A 98 6.29 7.04 -10.00
N PRO A 99 5.97 7.37 -11.28
CA PRO A 99 6.12 6.43 -12.39
C PRO A 99 7.54 5.87 -12.56
N GLU A 100 8.57 6.60 -12.11
CA GLU A 100 9.95 6.11 -12.15
C GLU A 100 10.22 4.95 -11.16
N LYS A 101 9.43 4.86 -10.09
CA LYS A 101 9.54 3.79 -9.09
C LYS A 101 8.80 2.52 -9.50
N ILE A 102 7.92 2.59 -10.50
CA ILE A 102 7.08 1.46 -10.89
C ILE A 102 7.83 0.51 -11.82
N ARG A 103 7.59 -0.78 -11.63
CA ARG A 103 8.07 -1.87 -12.46
C ARG A 103 6.90 -2.69 -12.98
N VAL A 104 6.89 -2.91 -14.29
CA VAL A 104 5.91 -3.79 -14.94
C VAL A 104 6.47 -5.19 -14.97
N VAL A 105 5.68 -6.14 -14.48
CA VAL A 105 6.03 -7.56 -14.49
C VAL A 105 5.20 -8.25 -15.56
N THR A 106 5.86 -8.88 -16.51
CA THR A 106 5.22 -9.61 -17.61
C THR A 106 5.78 -11.03 -17.71
N MET A 107 4.99 -11.92 -18.27
CA MET A 107 5.44 -13.26 -18.62
C MET A 107 5.50 -13.39 -20.15
N GLN A 108 6.66 -13.68 -20.69
CA GLN A 108 6.87 -13.88 -22.13
C GLN A 108 7.62 -15.19 -22.35
N ASN A 109 7.03 -16.09 -23.16
CA ASN A 109 7.62 -17.40 -23.48
C ASN A 109 8.00 -18.24 -22.25
N GLY A 110 7.27 -18.12 -21.13
CA GLY A 110 7.54 -18.83 -19.88
C GLY A 110 8.60 -18.18 -18.98
N GLU A 111 9.13 -17.02 -19.38
CA GLU A 111 10.09 -16.25 -18.58
C GLU A 111 9.43 -15.01 -18.00
N THR A 112 9.65 -14.77 -16.70
CA THR A 112 9.22 -13.54 -16.04
C THR A 112 10.20 -12.42 -16.36
N ARG A 113 9.67 -11.31 -16.88
CA ARG A 113 10.43 -10.08 -17.12
C ARG A 113 9.93 -8.96 -16.21
N VAL A 114 10.87 -8.19 -15.70
CA VAL A 114 10.61 -7.01 -14.87
C VAL A 114 11.30 -5.81 -15.53
N ALA A 115 10.52 -4.79 -15.89
CA ALA A 115 11.05 -3.60 -16.57
C ALA A 115 10.37 -2.32 -16.05
N PRO A 116 10.99 -1.14 -16.22
CA PRO A 116 10.30 0.14 -16.03
C PRO A 116 9.07 0.24 -16.93
N ILE A 117 8.16 1.15 -16.61
CA ILE A 117 7.08 1.52 -17.52
C ILE A 117 7.70 2.11 -18.81
N ARG A 118 7.09 1.82 -19.96
CA ARG A 118 7.48 2.35 -21.26
C ARG A 118 7.66 3.87 -21.21
N ARG A 119 8.75 4.35 -21.80
CA ARG A 119 9.14 5.76 -21.74
C ARG A 119 8.03 6.71 -22.18
N SER A 120 7.31 6.40 -23.27
CA SER A 120 6.20 7.24 -23.74
C SER A 120 5.07 7.38 -22.73
N GLN A 121 4.73 6.31 -21.98
CA GLN A 121 3.72 6.36 -20.93
C GLN A 121 4.23 7.17 -19.73
N ARG A 122 5.50 7.02 -19.32
CA ARG A 122 6.09 7.84 -18.26
C ARG A 122 6.13 9.33 -18.61
N GLU A 123 6.47 9.67 -19.85
CA GLU A 123 6.48 11.05 -20.33
C GLU A 123 5.06 11.63 -20.33
N ALA A 124 4.05 10.89 -20.79
CA ALA A 124 2.66 11.34 -20.76
C ALA A 124 2.15 11.63 -19.32
N VAL A 125 2.57 10.83 -18.34
CA VAL A 125 2.24 11.10 -16.93
C VAL A 125 2.96 12.34 -16.41
N LYS A 126 4.25 12.50 -16.71
CA LYS A 126 5.04 13.67 -16.28
C LYS A 126 4.55 14.99 -16.88
N GLU A 127 4.04 14.94 -18.09
CA GLU A 127 3.44 16.09 -18.79
C GLU A 127 1.98 16.34 -18.39
N HIS A 128 1.45 15.56 -17.43
CA HIS A 128 0.05 15.63 -16.95
C HIS A 128 -0.99 15.43 -18.07
N LEU A 129 -0.66 14.70 -19.12
CA LEU A 129 -1.59 14.35 -20.20
C LEU A 129 -2.50 13.20 -19.80
N LEU A 130 -1.97 12.23 -19.05
CA LEU A 130 -2.69 11.06 -18.54
C LEU A 130 -2.22 10.75 -17.13
N SER A 131 -3.08 10.10 -16.32
CA SER A 131 -2.67 9.48 -15.06
C SER A 131 -2.27 8.02 -15.27
N LEU A 132 -1.53 7.45 -14.31
CA LEU A 132 -1.23 6.00 -14.31
C LEU A 132 -2.52 5.19 -14.22
N GLU A 133 -3.52 5.66 -13.46
CA GLU A 133 -4.84 5.05 -13.37
C GLU A 133 -5.51 4.96 -14.74
N GLN A 134 -5.49 6.06 -15.52
CA GLN A 134 -6.09 6.11 -16.85
C GLN A 134 -5.39 5.16 -17.83
N ILE A 135 -4.05 5.15 -17.83
CA ILE A 135 -3.28 4.27 -18.70
C ILE A 135 -3.54 2.80 -18.32
N MET A 136 -3.48 2.48 -17.04
CA MET A 136 -3.67 1.11 -16.56
C MET A 136 -5.08 0.59 -16.85
N SER A 137 -6.10 1.46 -16.80
CA SER A 137 -7.50 1.11 -17.06
C SER A 137 -7.84 1.01 -18.55
N SER A 138 -7.08 1.65 -19.44
CA SER A 138 -7.35 1.66 -20.90
C SER A 138 -6.52 0.62 -21.65
N GLU A 139 -5.22 0.76 -21.68
CA GLU A 139 -4.30 -0.08 -22.47
C GLU A 139 -3.37 -0.95 -21.63
N GLY A 140 -3.34 -0.72 -20.30
CA GLY A 140 -2.40 -1.33 -19.38
C GLY A 140 -1.02 -0.66 -19.39
N LEU A 141 -0.27 -0.89 -18.31
CA LEU A 141 1.12 -0.47 -18.24
C LEU A 141 1.98 -1.41 -19.07
N LEU A 142 2.73 -0.83 -19.99
CA LEU A 142 3.60 -1.57 -20.89
C LEU A 142 5.05 -1.50 -20.37
N PRO A 143 5.80 -2.62 -20.44
CA PRO A 143 7.22 -2.59 -20.10
C PRO A 143 8.00 -1.80 -21.15
N GLU A 144 9.08 -1.16 -20.71
CA GLU A 144 10.07 -0.59 -21.62
C GLU A 144 10.76 -1.74 -22.37
N ASP A 145 10.79 -1.65 -23.69
CA ASP A 145 11.51 -2.61 -24.53
C ASP A 145 13.01 -2.49 -24.29
N ALA A 146 13.72 -3.63 -24.24
CA ALA A 146 15.16 -3.70 -24.05
C ALA A 146 15.91 -3.27 -25.31
#